data_3d0f27b192aea3b9224c5fe697e8d3d5
#
_entry.id   3d0f27b192aea3b9224c5fe697e8d3d5
#
_cell.length_a   1.000
_cell.length_b   1.000
_cell.length_c   1.000
_cell.angle_alpha   90.00
_cell.angle_beta   90.00
_cell.angle_gamma   90.00
#
_symmetry.space_group_name_H-M   'P 1'
#
loop_
_entity.id
_entity.type
_entity.pdbx_description
1 polymer ?
#
loop_
_entity_poly.entity_id
_entity_poly.type
_entity_poly.pdbx_seq_one_letter_code
_entity_poly.pdbx_strand_id
1 'polypeptide(L)'
;MESIPVLGTAIVNTPHWVWRLFYSIDYPVDNFVVFNNNGRGQIDYELDLLKVAPHRYIKNVHVCHLPANLGCSGAWNLIIKSFMKAPYWVISNHDVMYEPGFLREMAREAAKPEIGVVHGKNGGWDIFALKDWMVQRYGLFDENLYPGYCEDMDYGMRFIHDDVPRTLSLETGYYH
;
A
#
# COMPACT_ATOMS: atom_id res chain seq x y z
N MET A 1 -7.30 -13.96 14.83
CA MET A 1 -7.32 -12.49 14.69
C MET A 1 -7.09 -12.24 13.22
N GLU A 2 -8.00 -11.55 12.57
CA GLU A 2 -7.80 -11.19 11.16
C GLU A 2 -6.56 -10.30 11.02
N SER A 3 -5.72 -10.57 10.01
CA SER A 3 -4.52 -9.79 9.71
C SER A 3 -4.69 -9.08 8.38
N ILE A 4 -3.94 -8.02 8.14
CA ILE A 4 -3.77 -7.43 6.81
C ILE A 4 -2.92 -8.42 5.99
N PRO A 5 -3.43 -8.95 4.87
CA PRO A 5 -2.68 -9.95 4.09
C PRO A 5 -1.38 -9.39 3.50
N VAL A 6 -1.45 -8.16 2.99
CA VAL A 6 -0.32 -7.44 2.39
C VAL A 6 -0.42 -5.95 2.73
N LEU A 7 0.63 -5.41 3.31
CA LEU A 7 0.87 -3.97 3.44
C LEU A 7 2.12 -3.64 2.63
N GLY A 8 1.98 -2.86 1.58
CA GLY A 8 3.05 -2.55 0.65
C GLY A 8 3.35 -1.06 0.54
N THR A 9 4.62 -0.74 0.37
CA THR A 9 5.09 0.61 0.09
C THR A 9 6.23 0.60 -0.93
N ALA A 10 6.41 1.72 -1.61
CA ALA A 10 7.54 1.94 -2.51
C ALA A 10 8.28 3.21 -2.12
N ILE A 11 9.61 3.18 -2.24
CA ILE A 11 10.48 4.30 -1.85
C ILE A 11 11.49 4.60 -2.94
N VAL A 12 11.78 5.87 -3.15
CA VAL A 12 12.84 6.34 -4.07
C VAL A 12 14.04 6.89 -3.30
N ASN A 13 13.80 7.53 -2.16
CA ASN A 13 14.83 8.18 -1.34
C ASN A 13 14.41 8.22 0.13
N THR A 14 15.27 8.74 1.00
CA THR A 14 14.91 9.08 2.39
C THR A 14 14.40 7.89 3.22
N PRO A 15 15.19 6.82 3.36
CA PRO A 15 14.76 5.53 3.95
C PRO A 15 14.26 5.64 5.40
N HIS A 16 14.62 6.68 6.16
CA HIS A 16 14.15 6.88 7.51
C HIS A 16 12.61 7.00 7.61
N TRP A 17 11.92 7.43 6.55
CA TRP A 17 10.48 7.49 6.52
C TRP A 17 9.85 6.09 6.54
N VAL A 18 10.43 5.14 5.78
CA VAL A 18 9.99 3.73 5.82
C VAL A 18 10.16 3.14 7.22
N TRP A 19 11.23 3.50 7.95
CA TRP A 19 11.41 3.08 9.32
C TRP A 19 10.34 3.65 10.26
N ARG A 20 9.94 4.90 10.08
CA ARG A 20 8.83 5.50 10.85
C ARG A 20 7.52 4.80 10.56
N LEU A 21 7.21 4.57 9.27
CA LEU A 21 6.05 3.79 8.85
C LEU A 21 6.08 2.40 9.50
N PHE A 22 7.20 1.68 9.38
CA PHE A 22 7.38 0.34 9.94
C PHE A 22 7.06 0.30 11.44
N TYR A 23 7.64 1.19 12.23
CA TYR A 23 7.39 1.21 13.68
C TYR A 23 6.00 1.75 14.08
N SER A 24 5.28 2.39 13.19
CA SER A 24 3.89 2.81 13.44
C SER A 24 2.85 1.70 13.22
N ILE A 25 3.25 0.56 12.68
CA ILE A 25 2.35 -0.58 12.45
C ILE A 25 1.96 -1.20 13.79
N ASP A 26 0.68 -1.07 14.15
CA ASP A 26 0.11 -1.53 15.43
C ASP A 26 -0.93 -2.65 15.29
N TYR A 27 -1.07 -3.22 14.09
CA TYR A 27 -2.04 -4.26 13.77
C TYR A 27 -1.37 -5.42 13.01
N PRO A 28 -1.83 -6.68 13.16
CA PRO A 28 -1.22 -7.82 12.49
C PRO A 28 -1.16 -7.68 10.97
N VAL A 29 0.03 -7.89 10.40
CA VAL A 29 0.31 -7.87 8.97
C VAL A 29 1.03 -9.17 8.60
N ASP A 30 0.48 -9.92 7.63
CA ASP A 30 1.12 -11.16 7.19
C ASP A 30 2.37 -10.89 6.35
N ASN A 31 2.31 -9.92 5.44
CA ASN A 31 3.42 -9.56 4.56
C ASN A 31 3.56 -8.04 4.49
N PHE A 32 4.65 -7.52 5.03
CA PHE A 32 5.09 -6.15 4.82
C PHE A 32 6.09 -6.10 3.67
N VAL A 33 5.78 -5.32 2.64
CA VAL A 33 6.52 -5.31 1.38
C VAL A 33 7.06 -3.92 1.09
N VAL A 34 8.36 -3.81 0.89
CA VAL A 34 9.05 -2.57 0.52
C VAL A 34 9.70 -2.76 -0.83
N PHE A 35 9.27 -1.98 -1.82
CA PHE A 35 9.97 -1.88 -3.10
C PHE A 35 10.90 -0.67 -3.07
N ASN A 36 12.21 -0.93 -3.11
CA ASN A 36 13.18 0.11 -3.35
C ASN A 36 13.16 0.49 -4.83
N ASN A 37 12.43 1.54 -5.13
CA ASN A 37 12.20 2.07 -6.47
C ASN A 37 13.27 3.11 -6.88
N ASN A 38 14.41 3.14 -6.16
CA ASN A 38 15.50 4.09 -6.40
C ASN A 38 16.29 3.78 -7.67
N GLY A 39 16.50 2.49 -7.97
CA GLY A 39 17.28 2.04 -9.13
C GLY A 39 18.79 2.32 -9.08
N ARG A 40 19.33 2.79 -7.95
CA ARG A 40 20.72 3.23 -7.80
C ARG A 40 21.50 2.54 -6.68
N GLY A 41 20.88 1.68 -5.90
CA GLY A 41 21.53 0.94 -4.80
C GLY A 41 21.92 1.76 -3.57
N GLN A 42 21.65 3.08 -3.55
CA GLN A 42 22.14 3.99 -2.50
C GLN A 42 21.53 3.75 -1.11
N ILE A 43 20.30 3.21 -1.07
CA ILE A 43 19.56 2.97 0.17
C ILE A 43 19.33 1.48 0.45
N ASP A 44 19.93 0.59 -0.34
CA ASP A 44 19.70 -0.85 -0.28
C ASP A 44 20.02 -1.42 1.11
N TYR A 45 21.21 -1.11 1.61
CA TYR A 45 21.67 -1.61 2.91
C TYR A 45 20.73 -1.20 4.05
N GLU A 46 20.31 0.07 4.08
CA GLU A 46 19.46 0.59 5.12
C GLU A 46 18.07 -0.04 5.10
N LEU A 47 17.52 -0.33 3.91
CA LEU A 47 16.25 -1.02 3.76
C LEU A 47 16.38 -2.52 4.08
N ASP A 48 17.50 -3.15 3.76
CA ASP A 48 17.72 -4.56 4.08
C ASP A 48 17.74 -4.85 5.59
N LEU A 49 18.07 -3.87 6.41
CA LEU A 49 18.00 -4.00 7.85
C LEU A 49 16.57 -4.24 8.35
N LEU A 50 15.53 -3.82 7.60
CA LEU A 50 14.13 -4.12 7.92
C LEU A 50 13.86 -5.63 8.01
N LYS A 51 14.55 -6.44 7.19
CA LYS A 51 14.36 -7.91 7.15
C LYS A 51 14.73 -8.60 8.46
N VAL A 52 15.62 -7.98 9.24
CA VAL A 52 16.12 -8.52 10.52
C VAL A 52 15.64 -7.72 11.73
N ALA A 53 14.95 -6.61 11.49
CA ALA A 53 14.41 -5.77 12.57
C ALA A 53 13.24 -6.51 13.26
N PRO A 54 13.27 -6.63 14.61
CA PRO A 54 12.17 -7.25 15.32
C PRO A 54 10.91 -6.40 15.22
N HIS A 55 9.77 -7.03 14.90
CA HIS A 55 8.48 -6.36 14.89
C HIS A 55 7.37 -7.25 15.45
N ARG A 56 6.56 -6.69 16.37
CA ARG A 56 5.53 -7.45 17.08
C ARG A 56 4.36 -7.89 16.19
N TYR A 57 4.03 -7.07 15.19
CA TYR A 57 2.81 -7.23 14.39
C TYR A 57 3.08 -7.72 12.97
N ILE A 58 4.32 -7.78 12.51
CA ILE A 58 4.67 -8.17 11.16
C ILE A 58 5.19 -9.60 11.17
N LYS A 59 4.58 -10.46 10.36
CA LYS A 59 4.98 -11.87 10.23
C LYS A 59 6.15 -12.06 9.26
N ASN A 60 6.07 -11.43 8.08
CA ASN A 60 7.10 -11.51 7.06
C ASN A 60 7.44 -10.11 6.54
N VAL A 61 8.72 -9.82 6.39
CA VAL A 61 9.23 -8.59 5.78
C VAL A 61 9.90 -8.94 4.45
N HIS A 62 9.46 -8.28 3.38
CA HIS A 62 10.01 -8.43 2.04
C HIS A 62 10.58 -7.08 1.58
N VAL A 63 11.85 -7.03 1.25
CA VAL A 63 12.50 -5.87 0.63
C VAL A 63 13.03 -6.30 -0.72
N CYS A 64 12.62 -5.59 -1.77
CA CYS A 64 13.00 -5.85 -3.15
C CYS A 64 13.63 -4.59 -3.75
N HIS A 65 14.85 -4.73 -4.26
CA HIS A 65 15.57 -3.64 -4.93
C HIS A 65 15.30 -3.70 -6.43
N LEU A 66 14.72 -2.63 -6.96
CA LEU A 66 14.41 -2.55 -8.39
C LEU A 66 15.59 -1.95 -9.16
N PRO A 67 15.85 -2.43 -10.38
CA PRO A 67 16.98 -1.93 -11.20
C PRO A 67 16.72 -0.52 -11.76
N ALA A 68 15.48 -0.06 -11.74
CA ALA A 68 15.08 1.25 -12.23
C ALA A 68 13.85 1.75 -11.47
N ASN A 69 13.59 3.06 -11.52
CA ASN A 69 12.35 3.64 -11.03
C ASN A 69 11.20 3.28 -11.98
N LEU A 70 10.18 2.60 -11.47
CA LEU A 70 8.99 2.19 -12.22
C LEU A 70 7.85 3.21 -12.15
N GLY A 71 8.06 4.34 -11.46
CA GLY A 71 6.98 5.27 -11.15
C GLY A 71 6.05 4.78 -10.05
N CYS A 72 5.02 5.55 -9.78
CA CYS A 72 4.03 5.26 -8.74
C CYS A 72 3.16 4.06 -9.13
N SER A 73 2.48 4.13 -10.27
CA SER A 73 1.63 3.06 -10.80
C SER A 73 2.35 1.72 -10.91
N GLY A 74 3.57 1.73 -11.48
CA GLY A 74 4.36 0.52 -11.64
C GLY A 74 4.71 -0.12 -10.30
N ALA A 75 5.07 0.67 -9.30
CA ALA A 75 5.38 0.18 -7.96
C ALA A 75 4.13 -0.37 -7.25
N TRP A 76 2.98 0.30 -7.32
CA TRP A 76 1.71 -0.19 -6.77
C TRP A 76 1.28 -1.50 -7.44
N ASN A 77 1.36 -1.56 -8.76
CA ASN A 77 1.06 -2.78 -9.51
C ASN A 77 1.97 -3.94 -9.13
N LEU A 78 3.24 -3.66 -8.86
CA LEU A 78 4.19 -4.68 -8.46
C LEU A 78 3.87 -5.26 -7.07
N ILE A 79 3.39 -4.44 -6.12
CA ILE A 79 2.86 -4.91 -4.83
C ILE A 79 1.71 -5.89 -5.07
N ILE A 80 0.73 -5.52 -5.89
CA ILE A 80 -0.43 -6.35 -6.24
C ILE A 80 0.01 -7.66 -6.90
N LYS A 81 0.83 -7.56 -7.96
CA LYS A 81 1.31 -8.71 -8.74
C LYS A 81 2.12 -9.70 -7.91
N SER A 82 2.85 -9.23 -6.88
CA SER A 82 3.65 -10.09 -6.01
C SER A 82 2.80 -10.97 -5.10
N PHE A 83 1.55 -10.60 -4.84
CA PHE A 83 0.63 -11.32 -3.94
C PHE A 83 -0.77 -11.47 -4.54
N MET A 84 -0.88 -11.96 -5.75
CA MET A 84 -2.15 -12.05 -6.52
C MET A 84 -3.27 -12.85 -5.87
N LYS A 85 -2.96 -13.68 -4.85
CA LYS A 85 -3.95 -14.47 -4.10
C LYS A 85 -4.45 -13.76 -2.84
N ALA A 86 -3.94 -12.57 -2.53
CA ALA A 86 -4.43 -11.80 -1.39
C ALA A 86 -5.86 -11.30 -1.69
N PRO A 87 -6.79 -11.35 -0.72
CA PRO A 87 -8.15 -10.86 -0.89
C PRO A 87 -8.21 -9.33 -0.98
N TYR A 88 -7.18 -8.64 -0.51
CA TYR A 88 -6.94 -7.21 -0.67
C TYR A 88 -5.48 -6.86 -0.36
N TRP A 89 -5.07 -5.70 -0.82
CA TRP A 89 -3.77 -5.10 -0.53
C TRP A 89 -3.98 -3.75 0.13
N VAL A 90 -3.24 -3.46 1.19
CA VAL A 90 -3.07 -2.11 1.71
C VAL A 90 -1.81 -1.54 1.09
N ILE A 91 -1.94 -0.44 0.38
CA ILE A 91 -0.84 0.26 -0.29
C ILE A 91 -0.70 1.63 0.37
N SER A 92 0.50 1.98 0.78
CA SER A 92 0.81 3.20 1.53
C SER A 92 1.99 3.93 0.92
N ASN A 93 1.95 5.24 0.91
CA ASN A 93 3.14 6.05 0.70
C ASN A 93 4.14 5.76 1.83
N HIS A 94 5.43 5.89 1.51
CA HIS A 94 6.52 5.52 2.44
C HIS A 94 6.69 6.51 3.60
N ASP A 95 6.16 7.71 3.50
CA ASP A 95 6.25 8.80 4.47
C ASP A 95 4.98 8.95 5.33
N VAL A 96 4.12 7.94 5.31
CA VAL A 96 2.96 7.82 6.18
C VAL A 96 3.37 7.26 7.55
N MET A 97 2.77 7.79 8.61
CA MET A 97 2.85 7.25 9.96
C MET A 97 1.43 7.05 10.51
N TYR A 98 1.09 5.82 10.87
CA TYR A 98 -0.27 5.47 11.29
C TYR A 98 -0.55 5.93 12.72
N GLU A 99 -1.73 6.51 12.95
CA GLU A 99 -2.26 6.69 14.30
C GLU A 99 -2.74 5.36 14.90
N PRO A 100 -2.71 5.21 16.22
CA PRO A 100 -3.14 3.98 16.87
C PRO A 100 -4.56 3.56 16.49
N GLY A 101 -4.69 2.32 16.01
CA GLY A 101 -5.98 1.73 15.61
C GLY A 101 -6.40 1.98 14.16
N PHE A 102 -5.71 2.85 13.42
CA PHE A 102 -6.01 3.13 12.02
C PHE A 102 -5.99 1.86 11.15
N LEU A 103 -4.92 1.07 11.24
CA LEU A 103 -4.79 -0.17 10.45
C LEU A 103 -5.84 -1.22 10.81
N ARG A 104 -6.29 -1.26 12.07
CA ARG A 104 -7.40 -2.13 12.50
C ARG A 104 -8.70 -1.73 11.80
N GLU A 105 -8.99 -0.44 11.75
CA GLU A 105 -10.19 0.06 11.09
C GLU A 105 -10.14 -0.18 9.60
N MET A 106 -9.02 0.09 8.95
CA MET A 106 -8.81 -0.20 7.53
C MET A 106 -9.01 -1.69 7.21
N ALA A 107 -8.44 -2.59 8.00
CA ALA A 107 -8.62 -4.03 7.83
C ALA A 107 -10.08 -4.45 8.00
N ARG A 108 -10.79 -3.92 9.01
CA ARG A 108 -12.21 -4.19 9.25
C ARG A 108 -13.07 -3.78 8.07
N GLU A 109 -12.84 -2.59 7.53
CA GLU A 109 -13.62 -2.08 6.40
C GLU A 109 -13.26 -2.81 5.10
N ALA A 110 -11.97 -3.09 4.85
CA ALA A 110 -11.52 -3.85 3.69
C ALA A 110 -12.02 -5.31 3.67
N ALA A 111 -12.35 -5.89 4.83
CA ALA A 111 -12.92 -7.22 4.91
C ALA A 111 -14.37 -7.32 4.38
N LYS A 112 -15.11 -6.21 4.33
CA LYS A 112 -16.51 -6.18 3.87
C LYS A 112 -16.58 -6.48 2.36
N PRO A 113 -17.46 -7.40 1.93
CA PRO A 113 -17.49 -7.84 0.52
C PRO A 113 -17.94 -6.74 -0.45
N GLU A 114 -18.81 -5.81 -0.01
CA GLU A 114 -19.34 -4.71 -0.82
C GLU A 114 -18.37 -3.54 -1.00
N ILE A 115 -17.31 -3.46 -0.19
CA ILE A 115 -16.33 -2.39 -0.26
C ILE A 115 -15.25 -2.77 -1.28
N GLY A 116 -15.02 -1.91 -2.26
CA GLY A 116 -13.98 -2.09 -3.27
C GLY A 116 -12.67 -1.39 -2.90
N VAL A 117 -12.78 -0.18 -2.38
CA VAL A 117 -11.64 0.64 -1.95
C VAL A 117 -11.94 1.26 -0.59
N VAL A 118 -10.98 1.14 0.33
CA VAL A 118 -10.96 1.91 1.57
C VAL A 118 -9.84 2.93 1.47
N HIS A 119 -10.17 4.19 1.53
CA HIS A 119 -9.21 5.28 1.54
C HIS A 119 -8.80 5.66 2.96
N GLY A 120 -7.64 6.23 3.08
CA GLY A 120 -7.26 6.99 4.26
C GLY A 120 -8.14 8.23 4.45
N LYS A 121 -7.76 9.08 5.39
CA LYS A 121 -8.48 10.30 5.72
C LYS A 121 -8.70 11.18 4.48
N ASN A 122 -9.90 11.75 4.36
CA ASN A 122 -10.30 12.65 3.28
C ASN A 122 -10.32 12.02 1.86
N GLY A 123 -10.38 10.69 1.75
CA GLY A 123 -10.42 10.02 0.45
C GLY A 123 -9.11 10.06 -0.33
N GLY A 124 -7.99 10.35 0.34
CA GLY A 124 -6.66 10.38 -0.28
C GLY A 124 -6.15 8.98 -0.63
N TRP A 125 -5.29 8.93 -1.63
CA TRP A 125 -4.60 7.72 -2.06
C TRP A 125 -3.19 7.59 -1.45
N ASP A 126 -2.89 8.36 -0.43
CA ASP A 126 -1.64 8.26 0.34
C ASP A 126 -1.56 6.91 1.05
N ILE A 127 -2.72 6.40 1.48
CA ILE A 127 -2.93 5.05 1.93
C ILE A 127 -4.32 4.57 1.53
N PHE A 128 -4.40 3.39 0.96
CA PHE A 128 -5.67 2.78 0.57
C PHE A 128 -5.61 1.26 0.65
N ALA A 129 -6.76 0.63 0.89
CA ALA A 129 -6.93 -0.80 0.69
C ALA A 129 -7.71 -1.03 -0.60
N LEU A 130 -7.19 -1.90 -1.48
CA LEU A 130 -7.80 -2.27 -2.75
C LEU A 130 -8.17 -3.75 -2.74
N LYS A 131 -9.41 -4.08 -3.05
CA LYS A 131 -9.90 -5.47 -3.13
C LYS A 131 -9.43 -6.17 -4.41
N ASP A 132 -9.26 -7.49 -4.33
CA ASP A 132 -8.86 -8.33 -5.46
C ASP A 132 -9.84 -8.26 -6.63
N TRP A 133 -11.15 -8.27 -6.36
CA TRP A 133 -12.18 -8.18 -7.40
C TRP A 133 -12.20 -6.80 -8.13
N MET A 134 -11.70 -5.74 -7.49
CA MET A 134 -11.49 -4.45 -8.17
C MET A 134 -10.45 -4.59 -9.29
N VAL A 135 -9.35 -5.25 -8.99
CA VAL A 135 -8.29 -5.52 -9.98
C VAL A 135 -8.80 -6.44 -11.09
N GLN A 136 -9.60 -7.45 -10.74
CA GLN A 136 -10.21 -8.34 -11.74
C GLN A 136 -11.18 -7.62 -12.67
N ARG A 137 -11.93 -6.64 -12.16
CA ARG A 137 -12.97 -5.92 -12.93
C ARG A 137 -12.42 -4.71 -13.69
N TYR A 138 -11.57 -3.90 -13.06
CA TYR A 138 -11.12 -2.62 -13.59
C TYR A 138 -9.65 -2.62 -14.02
N GLY A 139 -8.93 -3.71 -13.79
CA GLY A 139 -7.53 -3.85 -14.14
C GLY A 139 -6.58 -3.25 -13.08
N LEU A 140 -5.34 -3.13 -13.48
CA LEU A 140 -4.26 -2.51 -12.72
C LEU A 140 -4.19 -1.00 -13.00
N PHE A 141 -3.39 -0.26 -12.22
CA PHE A 141 -3.11 1.15 -12.48
C PHE A 141 -2.39 1.33 -13.83
N ASP A 142 -2.62 2.46 -14.49
CA ASP A 142 -1.98 2.74 -15.80
C ASP A 142 -0.52 3.14 -15.61
N GLU A 143 0.40 2.29 -16.05
CA GLU A 143 1.85 2.51 -15.95
C GLU A 143 2.37 3.55 -16.97
N ASN A 144 1.54 4.00 -17.91
CA ASN A 144 1.89 5.12 -18.81
C ASN A 144 1.88 6.47 -18.08
N LEU A 145 1.26 6.56 -16.91
CA LEU A 145 1.26 7.75 -16.05
C LEU A 145 2.57 7.84 -15.24
N TYR A 146 3.68 7.84 -15.92
CA TYR A 146 5.02 7.87 -15.35
C TYR A 146 5.55 9.32 -15.26
N PRO A 147 6.27 9.69 -14.18
CA PRO A 147 6.66 8.89 -13.00
C PRO A 147 5.58 8.81 -11.93
N GLY A 148 4.52 9.56 -12.00
CA GLY A 148 3.42 9.64 -11.07
C GLY A 148 2.49 10.80 -11.41
N TYR A 149 1.48 10.99 -10.58
CA TYR A 149 0.34 11.90 -10.70
C TYR A 149 -0.73 11.41 -11.67
N CYS A 150 -1.99 11.57 -11.26
CA CYS A 150 -3.21 11.17 -11.96
C CYS A 150 -3.48 9.66 -12.04
N GLU A 151 -2.60 8.78 -11.55
CA GLU A 151 -2.84 7.33 -11.51
C GLU A 151 -4.04 6.95 -10.64
N ASP A 152 -4.24 7.67 -9.57
CA ASP A 152 -5.36 7.56 -8.65
C ASP A 152 -6.66 8.09 -9.29
N MET A 153 -6.59 9.24 -9.94
CA MET A 153 -7.72 9.83 -10.67
C MET A 153 -8.17 8.93 -11.83
N ASP A 154 -7.23 8.44 -12.64
CA ASP A 154 -7.53 7.51 -13.73
C ASP A 154 -8.22 6.25 -13.20
N TYR A 155 -7.68 5.65 -12.14
CA TYR A 155 -8.28 4.46 -11.56
C TYR A 155 -9.69 4.74 -11.01
N GLY A 156 -9.89 5.85 -10.31
CA GLY A 156 -11.19 6.28 -9.79
C GLY A 156 -12.23 6.52 -10.90
N MET A 157 -11.81 7.10 -12.03
CA MET A 157 -12.71 7.35 -13.16
C MET A 157 -13.24 6.08 -13.81
N ARG A 158 -12.55 4.95 -13.70
CA ARG A 158 -12.99 3.66 -14.29
C ARG A 158 -14.28 3.13 -13.66
N PHE A 159 -14.61 3.53 -12.45
CA PHE A 159 -15.79 3.05 -11.73
C PHE A 159 -16.71 4.16 -11.18
N ILE A 160 -16.47 5.42 -11.55
CA ILE A 160 -17.21 6.57 -11.01
C ILE A 160 -18.72 6.52 -11.30
N HIS A 161 -19.13 5.80 -12.34
CA HIS A 161 -20.53 5.65 -12.75
C HIS A 161 -21.13 4.30 -12.37
N ASP A 162 -20.37 3.46 -11.68
CA ASP A 162 -20.85 2.15 -11.24
C ASP A 162 -21.49 2.27 -9.86
N ASP A 163 -22.65 1.65 -9.64
CA ASP A 163 -23.28 1.55 -8.31
C ASP A 163 -22.44 0.72 -7.33
N VAL A 164 -21.61 -0.13 -7.86
CA VAL A 164 -20.61 -0.94 -7.16
C VAL A 164 -19.31 -0.81 -7.94
N PRO A 165 -18.19 -0.47 -7.33
CA PRO A 165 -17.81 -0.63 -5.92
C PRO A 165 -18.25 0.52 -5.02
N ARG A 166 -18.43 0.20 -3.74
CA ARG A 166 -18.48 1.24 -2.72
C ARG A 166 -17.07 1.62 -2.32
N THR A 167 -16.82 2.90 -2.28
CA THR A 167 -15.61 3.47 -1.71
C THR A 167 -15.93 4.01 -0.31
N LEU A 168 -14.97 3.89 0.59
CA LEU A 168 -15.11 4.38 1.96
C LEU A 168 -13.86 5.17 2.35
N SER A 169 -14.03 6.31 2.97
CA SER A 169 -12.94 7.07 3.60
C SER A 169 -12.99 6.90 5.12
N LEU A 170 -11.86 6.62 5.73
CA LEU A 170 -11.75 6.49 7.17
C LEU A 170 -11.71 7.87 7.83
N GLU A 171 -12.29 7.97 9.03
CA GLU A 171 -12.21 9.17 9.86
C GLU A 171 -10.96 9.18 10.74
N THR A 172 -10.45 8.00 11.11
CA THR A 172 -9.19 7.84 11.85
C THR A 172 -7.99 8.23 11.00
N GLY A 173 -6.90 8.63 11.64
CA GLY A 173 -5.86 9.39 11.02
C GLY A 173 -4.53 8.67 10.82
N TYR A 174 -3.73 9.35 10.04
CA TYR A 174 -2.32 9.13 9.84
C TYR A 174 -1.66 10.49 9.61
N TYR A 175 -0.36 10.55 9.79
CA TYR A 175 0.47 11.70 9.44
C TYR A 175 1.16 11.42 8.10
N HIS A 176 1.13 12.43 7.23
CA HIS A 176 1.75 12.39 5.90
C HIS A 176 2.53 13.68 5.65
#